data_27fad3ae675dc2a3ca668603ecce5d4b
#
_entry.id   27fad3ae675dc2a3ca668603ecce5d4b
#
_cell.length_a   1.000
_cell.length_b   1.000
_cell.length_c   1.000
_cell.angle_alpha   90.00
_cell.angle_beta   90.00
_cell.angle_gamma   90.00
#
_symmetry.space_group_name_H-M   'P 1'
#
loop_
_entity.id
_entity.type
_entity.pdbx_description
1 polymer ?
#
loop_
_entity_poly.entity_id
_entity_poly.type
_entity_poly.pdbx_seq_one_letter_code
_entity_poly.pdbx_strand_id
1 'polypeptide(L)'
;EDGVLLSMTRGANSQVAWAQHETDGSDRFLSIASVPSTDEDAVVVAVRRGASVYLERMSSRQPQLEVDLYSCVESALRYEGAPTDTFTGLSHLNGRYVWVTARNSPPYGPLLVSGGQVTTPEEVGANYQAAGDEDETTLVAYIGLAYVGELELLDAARQRLEQKAVTRVGFEVDSAVGLEAGQDLEHLVPWRQRTVADSYLYPGAANDVVQVYVKGAWRQHGRAALRQSKPLPVTILGVTRELEMGEM
;
A
#
# COMPACT_ATOMS: atom_id res chain seq x y z
N GLU A 1 10.82 -18.46 15.30
CA GLU A 1 11.56 -18.25 14.03
C GLU A 1 10.59 -18.35 12.85
N ASP A 2 9.57 -17.49 12.87
CA ASP A 2 8.42 -17.62 11.96
C ASP A 2 8.66 -16.96 10.60
N GLY A 3 9.83 -16.29 10.44
CA GLY A 3 10.21 -15.60 9.20
C GLY A 3 9.46 -14.28 8.98
N VAL A 4 8.95 -13.70 10.06
CA VAL A 4 8.28 -12.40 10.09
C VAL A 4 9.29 -11.32 10.47
N LEU A 5 9.20 -10.16 9.85
CA LEU A 5 10.01 -9.00 10.19
C LEU A 5 9.16 -8.02 11.03
N LEU A 6 9.71 -7.60 12.17
CA LEU A 6 9.08 -6.59 13.01
C LEU A 6 9.85 -5.27 12.91
N SER A 7 9.14 -4.19 12.74
CA SER A 7 9.69 -2.84 12.85
C SER A 7 9.16 -2.13 14.09
N MET A 8 10.00 -1.32 14.70
CA MET A 8 9.65 -0.48 15.84
C MET A 8 9.90 0.98 15.49
N THR A 9 8.88 1.79 15.63
CA THR A 9 8.99 3.24 15.53
C THR A 9 8.90 3.85 16.92
N ARG A 10 9.84 4.73 17.25
CA ARG A 10 9.84 5.50 18.49
C ARG A 10 9.59 6.96 18.18
N GLY A 11 8.46 7.47 18.64
CA GLY A 11 8.11 8.89 18.53
C GLY A 11 8.86 9.77 19.53
N ALA A 12 8.82 11.08 19.31
CA ALA A 12 9.46 12.09 20.16
C ALA A 12 9.01 12.02 21.64
N ASN A 13 7.76 11.62 21.89
CA ASN A 13 7.19 11.50 23.23
C ASN A 13 7.43 10.12 23.87
N SER A 14 8.46 9.39 23.44
CA SER A 14 8.75 8.02 23.90
C SER A 14 7.62 7.01 23.63
N GLN A 15 6.64 7.35 22.82
CA GLN A 15 5.65 6.42 22.32
C GLN A 15 6.32 5.45 21.37
N VAL A 16 6.00 4.18 21.50
CA VAL A 16 6.53 3.09 20.67
C VAL A 16 5.37 2.47 19.91
N ALA A 17 5.53 2.35 18.61
CA ALA A 17 4.63 1.59 17.75
C ALA A 17 5.38 0.43 17.11
N TRP A 18 4.71 -0.70 17.00
CA TRP A 18 5.23 -1.90 16.34
C TRP A 18 4.42 -2.17 15.09
N ALA A 19 5.10 -2.52 14.02
CA ALA A 19 4.47 -3.02 12.80
C ALA A 19 5.08 -4.38 12.43
N GLN A 20 4.21 -5.26 11.96
CA GLN A 20 4.57 -6.56 11.44
C GLN A 20 4.67 -6.46 9.92
N HIS A 21 5.74 -6.97 9.36
CA HIS A 21 5.96 -7.10 7.93
C HIS A 21 5.93 -8.58 7.58
N GLU A 22 5.06 -8.92 6.68
CA GLU A 22 4.93 -10.25 6.11
C GLU A 22 5.41 -10.22 4.67
N THR A 23 5.70 -11.37 4.11
CA THR A 23 6.02 -11.55 2.71
C THR A 23 5.10 -12.59 2.08
N ASP A 24 5.08 -12.67 0.75
CA ASP A 24 4.11 -13.48 0.01
C ASP A 24 4.15 -14.97 0.37
N GLY A 25 3.00 -15.51 0.70
CA GLY A 25 2.75 -16.94 0.86
C GLY A 25 3.65 -17.64 1.88
N SER A 26 4.50 -18.55 1.41
CA SER A 26 5.44 -19.33 2.23
C SER A 26 6.84 -18.73 2.32
N ASP A 27 7.06 -17.56 1.74
CA ASP A 27 8.33 -16.85 1.78
C ASP A 27 8.65 -16.38 3.21
N ARG A 28 9.93 -16.15 3.52
CA ARG A 28 10.35 -15.84 4.88
C ARG A 28 11.54 -14.89 4.90
N PHE A 29 11.49 -13.92 5.79
CA PHE A 29 12.66 -13.14 6.15
C PHE A 29 13.64 -14.00 6.96
N LEU A 30 14.91 -14.04 6.56
CA LEU A 30 15.96 -14.83 7.19
C LEU A 30 16.89 -13.97 8.05
N SER A 31 17.25 -12.79 7.54
CA SER A 31 18.14 -11.86 8.24
C SER A 31 17.93 -10.43 7.73
N ILE A 32 18.42 -9.47 8.49
CA ILE A 32 18.35 -8.05 8.20
C ILE A 32 19.72 -7.43 8.51
N ALA A 33 20.13 -6.46 7.69
CA ALA A 33 21.30 -5.62 7.91
C ALA A 33 20.98 -4.18 7.54
N SER A 34 21.58 -3.24 8.28
CA SER A 34 21.55 -1.81 7.93
C SER A 34 22.90 -1.43 7.35
N VAL A 35 22.87 -0.67 6.27
CA VAL A 35 24.04 -0.13 5.59
C VAL A 35 23.97 1.39 5.66
N PRO A 36 24.93 2.07 6.32
CA PRO A 36 24.94 3.51 6.39
C PRO A 36 24.94 4.18 5.02
N SER A 37 24.12 5.23 4.87
CA SER A 37 24.02 6.05 3.68
C SER A 37 23.90 7.53 4.10
N THR A 38 23.96 8.46 3.14
CA THR A 38 23.99 9.90 3.41
C THR A 38 22.67 10.46 3.95
N ASP A 39 21.54 9.96 3.44
CA ASP A 39 20.22 10.52 3.76
C ASP A 39 19.43 9.58 4.68
N GLU A 40 19.32 8.33 4.32
CA GLU A 40 18.64 7.29 5.07
C GLU A 40 19.45 5.99 4.99
N ASP A 41 19.70 5.36 6.13
CA ASP A 41 20.39 4.06 6.16
C ASP A 41 19.61 3.03 5.35
N ALA A 42 20.30 2.40 4.39
CA ALA A 42 19.69 1.36 3.58
C ALA A 42 19.48 0.09 4.41
N VAL A 43 18.27 -0.42 4.41
CA VAL A 43 17.92 -1.70 5.02
C VAL A 43 17.94 -2.79 3.96
N VAL A 44 18.78 -3.80 4.17
CA VAL A 44 18.89 -4.97 3.30
C VAL A 44 18.40 -6.19 4.07
N VAL A 45 17.52 -6.95 3.44
CA VAL A 45 16.94 -8.17 3.99
C VAL A 45 17.32 -9.37 3.14
N ALA A 46 17.64 -10.49 3.78
CA ALA A 46 17.72 -11.77 3.10
C ALA A 46 16.34 -12.44 3.18
N VAL A 47 15.75 -12.72 2.04
CA VAL A 47 14.43 -13.32 1.94
C VAL A 47 14.53 -14.67 1.22
N ARG A 48 13.95 -15.71 1.81
CA ARG A 48 13.77 -16.99 1.12
C ARG A 48 12.48 -16.93 0.31
N ARG A 49 12.60 -17.09 -1.00
CA ARG A 49 11.48 -17.19 -1.93
C ARG A 49 11.50 -18.54 -2.61
N GLY A 50 10.61 -19.44 -2.17
CA GLY A 50 10.66 -20.84 -2.57
C GLY A 50 11.97 -21.52 -2.19
N ALA A 51 12.72 -22.04 -3.15
CA ALA A 51 14.01 -22.71 -2.96
C ALA A 51 15.22 -21.74 -2.93
N SER A 52 15.04 -20.49 -3.33
CA SER A 52 16.13 -19.51 -3.48
C SER A 52 16.13 -18.48 -2.35
N VAL A 53 17.30 -17.90 -2.09
CA VAL A 53 17.46 -16.77 -1.15
C VAL A 53 17.92 -15.56 -1.95
N TYR A 54 17.21 -14.45 -1.75
CA TYR A 54 17.51 -13.17 -2.39
C TYR A 54 17.91 -12.14 -1.34
N LEU A 55 18.80 -11.24 -1.74
CA LEU A 55 19.09 -10.03 -0.98
C LEU A 55 18.28 -8.91 -1.60
N GLU A 56 17.37 -8.35 -0.82
CA GLU A 56 16.47 -7.30 -1.25
C GLU A 56 16.71 -6.05 -0.40
N ARG A 57 16.69 -4.89 -1.06
CA ARG A 57 16.78 -3.60 -0.37
C ARG A 57 15.38 -3.06 -0.15
N MET A 58 15.06 -2.68 1.07
CA MET A 58 13.81 -1.98 1.36
C MET A 58 13.79 -0.60 0.68
N SER A 59 12.65 -0.21 0.16
CA SER A 59 12.45 1.12 -0.41
C SER A 59 12.68 2.20 0.65
N SER A 60 13.14 3.37 0.21
CA SER A 60 13.22 4.54 1.08
C SER A 60 11.83 4.93 1.58
N ARG A 61 11.76 5.39 2.83
CA ARG A 61 10.52 5.97 3.39
C ARG A 61 10.25 7.38 2.87
N GLN A 62 11.27 8.03 2.34
CA GLN A 62 11.19 9.35 1.72
C GLN A 62 11.59 9.21 0.26
N PRO A 63 10.66 8.85 -0.62
CA PRO A 63 10.95 8.75 -2.04
C PRO A 63 11.40 10.11 -2.57
N GLN A 64 12.52 10.11 -3.28
CA GLN A 64 13.13 11.35 -3.82
C GLN A 64 12.32 11.86 -5.02
N LEU A 65 11.66 10.96 -5.73
CA LEU A 65 10.83 11.27 -6.89
C LEU A 65 9.40 10.81 -6.65
N GLU A 66 8.44 11.58 -7.14
CA GLU A 66 7.02 11.23 -7.02
C GLU A 66 6.68 9.87 -7.66
N VAL A 67 7.39 9.49 -8.72
CA VAL A 67 7.26 8.18 -9.36
C VAL A 67 7.64 7.02 -8.43
N ASP A 68 8.55 7.23 -7.49
CA ASP A 68 9.01 6.20 -6.56
C ASP A 68 7.99 5.90 -5.45
N LEU A 69 6.97 6.76 -5.27
CA LEU A 69 5.81 6.47 -4.41
C LEU A 69 5.10 5.18 -4.81
N TYR A 70 5.17 4.80 -6.09
CA TYR A 70 4.50 3.63 -6.63
C TYR A 70 5.30 2.33 -6.48
N SER A 71 6.44 2.35 -5.78
CA SER A 71 7.27 1.16 -5.47
C SER A 71 6.68 0.27 -4.37
N CYS A 72 5.36 0.26 -4.21
CA CYS A 72 4.64 -0.47 -3.15
C CYS A 72 4.44 -1.95 -3.48
N VAL A 73 5.48 -2.62 -3.98
CA VAL A 73 5.50 -4.04 -4.30
C VAL A 73 6.76 -4.69 -3.73
N GLU A 74 6.70 -5.98 -3.42
CA GLU A 74 7.85 -6.74 -2.96
C GLU A 74 8.61 -7.37 -4.12
N SER A 75 9.93 -7.60 -3.94
CA SER A 75 10.83 -8.18 -4.96
C SER A 75 10.73 -7.45 -6.29
N ALA A 76 10.66 -6.13 -6.20
CA ALA A 76 10.32 -5.24 -7.30
C ALA A 76 11.38 -5.22 -8.40
N LEU A 77 10.93 -5.30 -9.64
CA LEU A 77 11.66 -4.82 -10.81
C LEU A 77 11.22 -3.37 -11.08
N ARG A 78 12.16 -2.44 -11.15
CA ARG A 78 11.92 -1.08 -11.66
C ARG A 78 12.17 -1.07 -13.16
N TYR A 79 11.13 -0.77 -13.91
CA TYR A 79 11.20 -0.51 -15.35
C TYR A 79 11.33 1.00 -15.60
N GLU A 80 12.17 1.38 -16.53
CA GLU A 80 12.29 2.74 -17.02
C GLU A 80 12.47 2.70 -18.53
N GLY A 81 11.55 3.34 -19.27
CA GLY A 81 11.58 3.27 -20.73
C GLY A 81 10.32 3.83 -21.37
N ALA A 82 10.13 3.53 -22.64
CA ALA A 82 8.92 3.90 -23.36
C ALA A 82 7.67 3.20 -22.77
N PRO A 83 6.45 3.77 -22.95
CA PRO A 83 5.21 3.09 -22.65
C PRO A 83 5.18 1.68 -23.26
N THR A 84 4.72 0.69 -22.49
CA THR A 84 4.71 -0.71 -22.89
C THR A 84 3.61 -1.48 -22.18
N ASP A 85 3.16 -2.56 -22.77
CA ASP A 85 2.29 -3.57 -22.16
C ASP A 85 3.06 -4.79 -21.65
N THR A 86 4.34 -4.93 -22.01
CA THR A 86 5.13 -6.13 -21.72
C THR A 86 6.41 -5.81 -20.94
N PHE A 87 6.52 -6.43 -19.77
CA PHE A 87 7.63 -6.27 -18.85
C PHE A 87 8.43 -7.58 -18.74
N THR A 88 9.74 -7.50 -18.95
CA THR A 88 10.67 -8.64 -18.92
C THR A 88 11.64 -8.53 -17.74
N GLY A 89 12.47 -9.55 -17.52
CA GLY A 89 13.44 -9.55 -16.42
C GLY A 89 12.91 -10.14 -15.10
N LEU A 90 11.71 -10.75 -15.13
CA LEU A 90 11.01 -11.28 -13.95
C LEU A 90 11.30 -12.77 -13.70
N SER A 91 12.41 -13.31 -14.14
CA SER A 91 12.73 -14.74 -14.01
C SER A 91 12.71 -15.23 -12.56
N HIS A 92 13.05 -14.35 -11.59
CA HIS A 92 13.03 -14.63 -10.16
C HIS A 92 11.61 -14.77 -9.59
N LEU A 93 10.59 -14.27 -10.30
CA LEU A 93 9.17 -14.33 -9.93
C LEU A 93 8.37 -15.29 -10.84
N ASN A 94 9.05 -16.10 -11.66
CA ASN A 94 8.37 -17.00 -12.60
C ASN A 94 7.41 -17.95 -11.87
N GLY A 95 6.17 -18.06 -12.36
CA GLY A 95 5.10 -18.85 -11.74
C GLY A 95 4.37 -18.15 -10.59
N ARG A 96 4.73 -16.90 -10.25
CA ARG A 96 4.04 -16.09 -9.25
C ARG A 96 3.11 -15.06 -9.87
N TYR A 97 2.18 -14.58 -9.08
CA TYR A 97 1.30 -13.47 -9.45
C TYR A 97 1.91 -12.14 -9.00
N VAL A 98 2.04 -11.22 -9.94
CA VAL A 98 2.62 -9.89 -9.71
C VAL A 98 1.61 -8.80 -10.03
N TRP A 99 1.93 -7.60 -9.56
CA TRP A 99 1.23 -6.37 -9.94
C TRP A 99 2.19 -5.43 -10.66
N VAL A 100 1.64 -4.65 -11.58
CA VAL A 100 2.33 -3.56 -12.26
C VAL A 100 1.74 -2.26 -11.77
N THR A 101 2.57 -1.37 -11.25
CA THR A 101 2.18 -0.06 -10.70
C THR A 101 2.99 1.03 -11.36
N ALA A 102 2.34 2.13 -11.70
CA ALA A 102 2.96 3.33 -12.22
C ALA A 102 2.13 4.57 -11.85
N ARG A 103 2.77 5.73 -11.85
CA ARG A 103 2.09 7.02 -11.66
C ARG A 103 1.00 7.20 -12.72
N ASN A 104 -0.14 7.75 -12.34
CA ASN A 104 -1.28 8.05 -13.24
C ASN A 104 -1.82 6.86 -14.05
N SER A 105 -1.49 5.65 -13.64
CA SER A 105 -1.98 4.42 -14.26
C SER A 105 -2.73 3.57 -13.23
N PRO A 106 -3.81 2.88 -13.61
CA PRO A 106 -4.40 1.88 -12.72
C PRO A 106 -3.39 0.78 -12.42
N PRO A 107 -3.37 0.25 -11.19
CA PRO A 107 -2.56 -0.92 -10.89
C PRO A 107 -3.12 -2.14 -11.62
N TYR A 108 -2.29 -2.81 -12.39
CA TYR A 108 -2.66 -4.03 -13.13
C TYR A 108 -2.20 -5.27 -12.35
N GLY A 109 -3.15 -6.13 -12.03
CA GLY A 109 -2.85 -7.38 -11.33
C GLY A 109 -4.10 -8.02 -10.71
N PRO A 110 -3.98 -9.26 -10.21
CA PRO A 110 -2.78 -10.09 -10.25
C PRO A 110 -2.51 -10.69 -11.65
N LEU A 111 -1.26 -10.64 -12.11
CA LEU A 111 -0.83 -11.15 -13.41
C LEU A 111 0.20 -12.26 -13.22
N LEU A 112 0.05 -13.40 -13.89
CA LEU A 112 0.97 -14.54 -13.78
C LEU A 112 2.25 -14.28 -14.58
N VAL A 113 3.40 -14.36 -13.95
CA VAL A 113 4.71 -14.32 -14.63
C VAL A 113 4.97 -15.64 -15.33
N SER A 114 5.18 -15.60 -16.63
CA SER A 114 5.51 -16.77 -17.45
C SER A 114 6.69 -16.48 -18.37
N GLY A 115 7.68 -17.37 -18.38
CA GLY A 115 8.90 -17.15 -19.17
C GLY A 115 9.70 -15.92 -18.74
N GLY A 116 9.59 -15.50 -17.49
CA GLY A 116 10.28 -14.32 -16.96
C GLY A 116 9.70 -12.98 -17.44
N GLN A 117 8.46 -12.97 -17.90
CA GLN A 117 7.76 -11.78 -18.38
C GLN A 117 6.30 -11.75 -17.94
N VAL A 118 5.70 -10.56 -18.01
CA VAL A 118 4.28 -10.33 -17.78
C VAL A 118 3.75 -9.33 -18.81
N THR A 119 2.48 -9.49 -19.19
CA THR A 119 1.81 -8.57 -20.12
C THR A 119 0.55 -8.03 -19.44
N THR A 120 0.40 -6.71 -19.46
CA THR A 120 -0.79 -6.00 -18.98
C THR A 120 -1.86 -5.98 -20.06
N PRO A 121 -3.16 -5.86 -19.70
CA PRO A 121 -4.26 -5.78 -20.67
C PRO A 121 -4.18 -4.54 -21.58
N GLU A 122 -3.55 -3.48 -21.10
CA GLU A 122 -3.39 -2.21 -21.79
C GLU A 122 -1.94 -1.73 -21.63
N GLU A 123 -1.51 -0.88 -22.55
CA GLU A 123 -0.20 -0.24 -22.49
C GLU A 123 -0.14 0.68 -21.27
N VAL A 124 0.83 0.40 -20.38
CA VAL A 124 1.10 1.23 -19.21
C VAL A 124 1.83 2.49 -19.67
N GLY A 125 1.36 3.64 -19.20
CA GLY A 125 1.96 4.93 -19.55
C GLY A 125 1.43 5.54 -20.87
N ALA A 126 0.48 4.91 -21.54
CA ALA A 126 -0.15 5.51 -22.74
C ALA A 126 -0.77 6.90 -22.47
N ASN A 127 -1.22 7.16 -21.24
CA ASN A 127 -1.79 8.43 -20.80
C ASN A 127 -0.80 9.29 -20.00
N TYR A 128 0.47 8.92 -19.95
CA TYR A 128 1.48 9.60 -19.14
C TYR A 128 1.68 11.05 -19.60
N GLN A 129 1.68 11.30 -20.91
CA GLN A 129 1.78 12.64 -21.51
C GLN A 129 0.53 13.50 -21.30
N ALA A 130 -0.64 12.90 -21.05
CA ALA A 130 -1.87 13.65 -20.82
C ALA A 130 -1.93 14.34 -19.44
N ALA A 131 -1.03 14.03 -18.53
CA ALA A 131 -0.96 14.60 -17.19
C ALA A 131 -0.25 15.96 -17.10
N GLY A 132 0.16 16.55 -18.23
CA GLY A 132 0.66 17.93 -18.32
C GLY A 132 2.15 18.11 -18.07
N ASP A 133 2.91 17.06 -17.98
CA ASP A 133 4.36 17.08 -17.89
C ASP A 133 4.95 16.82 -19.30
N GLU A 134 5.14 17.89 -20.09
CA GLU A 134 5.61 17.78 -21.47
C GLU A 134 7.04 17.24 -21.59
N ASP A 135 7.80 17.25 -20.48
CA ASP A 135 9.20 16.79 -20.45
C ASP A 135 9.37 15.32 -20.02
N GLU A 136 8.36 14.67 -19.46
CA GLU A 136 8.44 13.29 -18.98
C GLU A 136 7.97 12.30 -20.05
N THR A 137 8.85 11.94 -20.96
CA THR A 137 8.60 10.92 -22.01
C THR A 137 8.88 9.49 -21.55
N THR A 138 9.42 9.32 -20.35
CA THR A 138 9.91 8.05 -19.84
C THR A 138 8.97 7.48 -18.78
N LEU A 139 8.36 6.34 -19.06
CA LEU A 139 7.58 5.59 -18.08
C LEU A 139 8.51 5.01 -16.99
N VAL A 140 8.16 5.25 -15.73
CA VAL A 140 8.68 4.48 -14.59
C VAL A 140 7.57 3.61 -14.03
N ALA A 141 7.79 2.29 -14.04
CA ALA A 141 6.86 1.32 -13.50
C ALA A 141 7.56 0.34 -12.55
N TYR A 142 6.82 -0.15 -11.57
CA TYR A 142 7.29 -1.16 -10.63
C TYR A 142 6.47 -2.44 -10.80
N ILE A 143 7.15 -3.56 -10.91
CA ILE A 143 6.55 -4.87 -11.10
C ILE A 143 7.01 -5.79 -9.97
N GLY A 144 6.08 -6.35 -9.20
CA GLY A 144 6.43 -7.19 -8.06
C GLY A 144 5.23 -7.83 -7.37
N LEU A 145 5.51 -8.49 -6.25
CA LEU A 145 4.50 -9.14 -5.43
C LEU A 145 3.73 -8.08 -4.64
N ALA A 146 2.41 -8.25 -4.54
CA ALA A 146 1.58 -7.36 -3.73
C ALA A 146 1.56 -7.80 -2.26
N TYR A 147 1.37 -6.84 -1.38
CA TYR A 147 1.02 -7.05 0.01
C TYR A 147 -0.23 -6.23 0.35
N VAL A 148 -0.88 -6.58 1.45
CA VAL A 148 -2.04 -5.88 1.97
C VAL A 148 -1.62 -5.13 3.23
N GLY A 149 -1.87 -3.81 3.25
CA GLY A 149 -1.66 -2.98 4.42
C GLY A 149 -2.94 -2.88 5.25
N GLU A 150 -2.90 -3.21 6.53
CA GLU A 150 -4.05 -3.17 7.42
C GLU A 150 -3.75 -2.39 8.70
N LEU A 151 -4.70 -1.58 9.11
CA LEU A 151 -4.68 -0.86 10.38
C LEU A 151 -6.03 -1.04 11.06
N GLU A 152 -6.06 -1.51 12.30
CA GLU A 152 -7.25 -1.54 13.13
C GLU A 152 -7.03 -0.75 14.41
N LEU A 153 -7.95 0.18 14.71
CA LEU A 153 -7.91 0.94 15.94
C LEU A 153 -8.33 0.07 17.12
N LEU A 154 -7.77 0.34 18.28
CA LEU A 154 -8.19 -0.29 19.51
C LEU A 154 -9.63 0.11 19.87
N ASP A 155 -10.23 -0.65 20.77
CA ASP A 155 -11.57 -0.39 21.29
C ASP A 155 -11.70 1.04 21.81
N ALA A 156 -12.85 1.66 21.58
CA ALA A 156 -13.17 2.92 22.23
C ALA A 156 -13.32 2.70 23.75
N ALA A 157 -12.37 3.21 24.51
CA ALA A 157 -12.19 2.92 25.94
C ALA A 157 -13.35 3.38 26.86
N ARG A 158 -14.28 4.20 26.35
CA ARG A 158 -15.44 4.65 27.12
C ARG A 158 -16.54 3.58 27.12
N GLN A 159 -16.95 3.17 28.32
CA GLN A 159 -18.13 2.32 28.58
C GLN A 159 -18.10 1.00 27.78
N ARG A 160 -17.30 0.04 28.24
CA ARG A 160 -17.14 -1.27 27.60
C ARG A 160 -18.43 -2.09 27.45
N LEU A 161 -19.48 -1.77 28.22
CA LEU A 161 -20.73 -2.53 28.24
C LEU A 161 -21.80 -1.97 27.28
N GLU A 162 -21.63 -0.74 26.79
CA GLU A 162 -22.58 -0.14 25.86
C GLU A 162 -22.31 -0.57 24.43
N GLN A 163 -23.38 -0.77 23.69
CA GLN A 163 -23.27 -1.03 22.26
C GLN A 163 -22.94 0.27 21.53
N LYS A 164 -22.06 0.16 20.55
CA LYS A 164 -21.54 1.27 19.74
C LYS A 164 -21.67 0.92 18.26
N ALA A 165 -22.07 1.88 17.46
CA ALA A 165 -22.00 1.77 16.01
C ALA A 165 -21.03 2.82 15.46
N VAL A 166 -20.11 2.40 14.61
CA VAL A 166 -19.25 3.34 13.87
C VAL A 166 -20.04 3.84 12.68
N THR A 167 -20.32 5.14 12.64
CA THR A 167 -21.11 5.77 11.58
C THR A 167 -20.21 6.42 10.52
N ARG A 168 -19.02 6.85 10.94
CA ARG A 168 -18.05 7.51 10.08
C ARG A 168 -16.62 7.18 10.50
N VAL A 169 -15.76 6.95 9.53
CA VAL A 169 -14.32 6.89 9.72
C VAL A 169 -13.69 8.07 9.00
N GLY A 170 -12.96 8.90 9.74
CA GLY A 170 -12.15 9.99 9.21
C GLY A 170 -10.69 9.61 9.22
N PHE A 171 -9.95 9.94 8.17
CA PHE A 171 -8.52 9.76 8.12
C PHE A 171 -7.85 10.89 7.35
N GLU A 172 -6.66 11.24 7.81
CA GLU A 172 -5.77 12.18 7.16
C GLU A 172 -4.67 11.39 6.48
N VAL A 173 -4.45 11.68 5.20
CA VAL A 173 -3.46 10.97 4.37
C VAL A 173 -2.51 11.94 3.71
N ASP A 174 -1.30 11.47 3.50
CA ASP A 174 -0.28 12.07 2.66
C ASP A 174 0.12 11.08 1.57
N SER A 175 0.12 11.55 0.33
CA SER A 175 0.55 10.78 -0.85
C SER A 175 -0.19 9.43 -0.97
N ALA A 176 -1.53 9.43 -0.88
CA ALA A 176 -2.34 8.22 -0.87
C ALA A 176 -3.18 8.05 -2.14
N VAL A 177 -3.27 6.80 -2.61
CA VAL A 177 -4.16 6.39 -3.69
C VAL A 177 -4.96 5.17 -3.27
N GLY A 178 -6.29 5.32 -3.25
CA GLY A 178 -7.23 4.24 -2.96
C GLY A 178 -7.04 3.65 -1.57
N LEU A 179 -8.03 3.75 -0.72
CA LEU A 179 -8.04 3.20 0.62
C LEU A 179 -9.46 2.73 0.94
N GLU A 180 -9.58 1.71 1.74
CA GLU A 180 -10.84 1.22 2.23
C GLU A 180 -10.92 1.48 3.74
N ALA A 181 -12.09 1.90 4.22
CA ALA A 181 -12.32 2.19 5.63
C ALA A 181 -13.63 1.55 6.11
N GLY A 182 -13.66 1.11 7.35
CA GLY A 182 -14.86 0.49 7.91
C GLY A 182 -14.83 0.34 9.42
N GLN A 183 -15.84 -0.34 9.96
CA GLN A 183 -15.92 -0.65 11.39
C GLN A 183 -14.99 -1.81 11.79
N ASP A 184 -14.61 -2.66 10.85
CA ASP A 184 -13.69 -3.78 10.98
C ASP A 184 -13.16 -4.16 9.59
N LEU A 185 -12.22 -5.11 9.54
CA LEU A 185 -11.60 -5.55 8.29
C LEU A 185 -12.53 -6.38 7.38
N GLU A 186 -13.70 -6.79 7.85
CA GLU A 186 -14.70 -7.52 7.05
C GLU A 186 -15.72 -6.60 6.40
N HIS A 187 -15.91 -5.37 6.95
CA HIS A 187 -16.93 -4.42 6.52
C HIS A 187 -16.29 -3.10 6.12
N LEU A 188 -15.61 -3.11 4.98
CA LEU A 188 -14.89 -1.97 4.44
C LEU A 188 -15.67 -1.30 3.29
N VAL A 189 -15.52 0.00 3.17
CA VAL A 189 -16.08 0.83 2.10
C VAL A 189 -14.94 1.57 1.42
N PRO A 190 -14.82 1.53 0.09
CA PRO A 190 -13.74 2.19 -0.60
C PRO A 190 -13.87 3.72 -0.54
N TRP A 191 -12.75 4.39 -0.34
CA TRP A 191 -12.63 5.82 -0.53
C TRP A 191 -12.78 6.18 -2.00
N ARG A 192 -13.74 7.05 -2.28
CA ARG A 192 -14.01 7.52 -3.63
C ARG A 192 -13.21 8.79 -3.90
N GLN A 193 -12.02 8.64 -4.48
CA GLN A 193 -11.17 9.78 -4.85
C GLN A 193 -11.67 10.54 -6.08
N ARG A 194 -12.43 9.89 -6.97
CA ARG A 194 -12.94 10.51 -8.19
C ARG A 194 -14.35 11.03 -8.00
N THR A 195 -14.58 12.24 -8.50
CA THR A 195 -15.90 12.86 -8.63
C THR A 195 -16.33 12.86 -10.09
N VAL A 196 -17.60 13.20 -10.35
CA VAL A 196 -18.15 13.31 -11.73
C VAL A 196 -17.45 14.41 -12.53
N ALA A 197 -16.83 15.37 -11.88
CA ALA A 197 -16.12 16.50 -12.49
C ALA A 197 -14.68 16.15 -12.90
N ASP A 198 -14.14 15.04 -12.41
CA ASP A 198 -12.76 14.66 -12.69
C ASP A 198 -12.59 14.05 -14.08
N SER A 199 -11.39 14.18 -14.61
CA SER A 199 -10.99 13.54 -15.87
C SER A 199 -11.11 12.01 -15.78
N TYR A 200 -11.15 11.32 -16.91
CA TYR A 200 -11.15 9.84 -16.94
C TYR A 200 -9.80 9.23 -16.57
N LEU A 201 -8.78 10.04 -16.27
CA LEU A 201 -7.48 9.57 -15.84
C LEU A 201 -7.55 8.90 -14.46
N TYR A 202 -6.64 7.97 -14.21
CA TYR A 202 -6.51 7.35 -12.89
C TYR A 202 -6.12 8.42 -11.85
N PRO A 203 -6.72 8.42 -10.66
CA PRO A 203 -6.39 9.43 -9.66
C PRO A 203 -4.93 9.32 -9.25
N GLY A 204 -4.26 10.47 -9.19
CA GLY A 204 -2.93 10.60 -8.61
C GLY A 204 -2.95 10.47 -7.09
N ALA A 205 -1.76 10.44 -6.49
CA ALA A 205 -1.62 10.47 -5.04
C ALA A 205 -2.17 11.80 -4.49
N ALA A 206 -2.98 11.70 -3.44
CA ALA A 206 -3.65 12.84 -2.84
C ALA A 206 -3.22 13.04 -1.38
N ASN A 207 -3.16 14.32 -0.98
CA ASN A 207 -3.01 14.77 0.40
C ASN A 207 -4.36 15.33 0.82
N ASP A 208 -5.08 14.63 1.69
CA ASP A 208 -6.47 14.99 2.01
C ASP A 208 -6.87 14.55 3.42
N VAL A 209 -7.94 15.20 3.91
CA VAL A 209 -8.69 14.76 5.10
C VAL A 209 -10.01 14.15 4.65
N VAL A 210 -10.07 12.84 4.68
CA VAL A 210 -11.16 12.07 4.11
C VAL A 210 -12.14 11.60 5.17
N GLN A 211 -13.41 11.53 4.82
CA GLN A 211 -14.45 10.95 5.64
C GLN A 211 -15.23 9.91 4.83
N VAL A 212 -15.28 8.70 5.35
CA VAL A 212 -16.05 7.61 4.77
C VAL A 212 -17.21 7.27 5.69
N TYR A 213 -18.43 7.30 5.15
CA TYR A 213 -19.62 6.86 5.86
C TYR A 213 -19.71 5.34 5.82
N VAL A 214 -19.81 4.73 7.00
CA VAL A 214 -19.88 3.28 7.14
C VAL A 214 -21.22 2.88 7.75
N LYS A 215 -21.76 1.75 7.32
CA LYS A 215 -22.95 1.17 7.97
C LYS A 215 -22.48 0.25 9.10
N GLY A 216 -22.14 0.86 10.23
CA GLY A 216 -21.70 0.12 11.41
C GLY A 216 -22.84 -0.70 12.02
N ALA A 217 -22.57 -1.96 12.32
CA ALA A 217 -23.44 -2.73 13.20
C ALA A 217 -23.21 -2.36 14.67
N TRP A 218 -24.24 -2.45 15.48
CA TRP A 218 -24.13 -2.27 16.93
C TRP A 218 -23.26 -3.36 17.55
N ARG A 219 -22.14 -2.97 18.13
CA ARG A 219 -21.14 -3.87 18.75
C ARG A 219 -20.58 -3.25 20.02
N GLN A 220 -19.99 -4.08 20.89
CA GLN A 220 -19.36 -3.59 22.13
C GLN A 220 -18.06 -2.81 21.89
N HIS A 221 -17.37 -3.04 20.76
CA HIS A 221 -16.00 -2.58 20.57
C HIS A 221 -15.85 -1.22 19.90
N GLY A 222 -16.71 -0.81 19.00
CA GLY A 222 -16.60 0.49 18.30
C GLY A 222 -15.22 0.74 17.67
N ARG A 223 -14.63 -0.27 17.05
CA ARG A 223 -13.36 -0.19 16.33
C ARG A 223 -13.56 0.50 14.99
N ALA A 224 -12.47 0.95 14.40
CA ALA A 224 -12.42 1.36 13.00
C ALA A 224 -11.20 0.70 12.36
N ALA A 225 -11.32 0.33 11.10
CA ALA A 225 -10.28 -0.32 10.33
C ALA A 225 -10.06 0.40 9.01
N LEU A 226 -8.82 0.37 8.54
CA LEU A 226 -8.38 0.83 7.24
C LEU A 226 -7.63 -0.31 6.54
N ARG A 227 -7.81 -0.45 5.22
CA ARG A 227 -7.09 -1.41 4.40
C ARG A 227 -6.65 -0.80 3.10
N GLN A 228 -5.39 -1.03 2.73
CA GLN A 228 -4.90 -0.86 1.37
C GLN A 228 -4.78 -2.24 0.74
N SER A 229 -5.74 -2.58 -0.13
CA SER A 229 -5.84 -3.89 -0.77
C SER A 229 -5.03 -4.02 -2.06
N LYS A 230 -4.52 -2.90 -2.57
CA LYS A 230 -3.72 -2.84 -3.79
C LYS A 230 -2.33 -2.29 -3.47
N PRO A 231 -1.29 -2.62 -4.24
CA PRO A 231 0.05 -2.10 -4.00
C PRO A 231 0.18 -0.64 -4.48
N LEU A 232 -0.52 0.25 -3.81
CA LEU A 232 -0.56 1.68 -4.09
C LEU A 232 -0.06 2.47 -2.87
N PRO A 233 0.51 3.66 -3.08
CA PRO A 233 1.05 4.46 -1.99
C PRO A 233 -0.04 4.87 -1.00
N VAL A 234 0.30 4.81 0.28
CA VAL A 234 -0.52 5.35 1.36
C VAL A 234 0.33 5.69 2.57
N THR A 235 0.23 6.92 3.03
CA THR A 235 0.74 7.37 4.33
C THR A 235 -0.45 7.87 5.15
N ILE A 236 -0.69 7.28 6.31
CA ILE A 236 -1.78 7.66 7.20
C ILE A 236 -1.20 8.51 8.33
N LEU A 237 -1.60 9.77 8.39
CA LEU A 237 -1.17 10.74 9.41
C LEU A 237 -2.06 10.68 10.65
N GLY A 238 -3.34 10.39 10.48
CA GLY A 238 -4.29 10.34 11.57
C GLY A 238 -5.54 9.55 11.22
N VAL A 239 -6.17 8.93 12.21
CA VAL A 239 -7.46 8.23 12.07
C VAL A 239 -8.38 8.64 13.18
N THR A 240 -9.61 8.98 12.82
CA THR A 240 -10.70 9.30 13.74
C THR A 240 -11.92 8.46 13.44
N ARG A 241 -12.79 8.29 14.43
CA ARG A 241 -14.07 7.59 14.25
C ARG A 241 -15.18 8.33 14.95
N GLU A 242 -16.33 8.37 14.33
CA GLU A 242 -17.57 8.84 14.94
C GLU A 242 -18.38 7.64 15.40
N LEU A 243 -18.81 7.69 16.65
CA LEU A 243 -19.54 6.61 17.31
C LEU A 243 -20.94 7.08 17.67
N GLU A 244 -21.92 6.27 17.33
CA GLU A 244 -23.26 6.34 17.91
C GLU A 244 -23.30 5.38 19.10
N MET A 245 -23.87 5.85 20.20
CA MET A 245 -24.03 5.09 21.46
C MET A 245 -25.45 4.58 21.57
N GLY A 246 -25.63 3.29 21.86
CA GLY A 246 -26.93 2.73 22.13
C GLY A 246 -27.47 3.24 23.47
N GLU A 247 -28.75 3.56 23.51
CA GLU A 247 -29.45 3.81 24.77
C GLU A 247 -29.51 2.50 25.58
N MET A 248 -29.31 2.61 26.91
CA MET A 248 -29.51 1.49 27.84
C MET A 248 -30.99 1.30 28.11
#